data_dad1099e21278e89807c5366b7b02462
#
_entry.id   dad1099e21278e89807c5366b7b02462
#
_cell.length_a   1.000
_cell.length_b   1.000
_cell.length_c   1.000
_cell.angle_alpha   90.00
_cell.angle_beta   90.00
_cell.angle_gamma   90.00
#
_symmetry.space_group_name_H-M   'P 1'
#
loop_
_entity.id
_entity.type
_entity.pdbx_description
1 polymer ?
#
loop_
_entity_poly.entity_id
_entity_poly.type
_entity_poly.pdbx_seq_one_letter_code
_entity_poly.pdbx_strand_id
1 'polypeptide(L)'
;AIFGVLIIGLAVMAASYAYWTETLSVSGSVGTGNLDAQFAAAFTDDDGTVNNADKDYGDTGNDPAECGPSSEEDPIARYDYDVAASSASISEDDPHTATITVSNSYPSYYTTAWFDIKNTGTIPVKISKVNLVDVPDELSVSIVEEANPTGTILGPEETAQLGVCVHVKPNAEEGATYTFSVTVDIAQFNAPEPE
;
A
#
# COMPACT_ATOMS: atom_id res chain seq x y z
N ALA A 1 -53.75 -75.37 17.85
CA ALA A 1 -54.01 -74.07 18.37
C ALA A 1 -52.71 -73.35 18.87
N ILE A 2 -51.81 -74.00 19.56
CA ILE A 2 -50.60 -73.41 20.15
C ILE A 2 -49.60 -72.84 19.10
N PHE A 3 -49.42 -73.61 18.00
CA PHE A 3 -48.54 -73.20 16.90
C PHE A 3 -49.00 -71.89 16.21
N GLY A 4 -50.30 -71.67 16.09
CA GLY A 4 -50.83 -70.48 15.48
C GLY A 4 -50.55 -69.22 16.34
N VAL A 5 -50.68 -69.33 17.64
CA VAL A 5 -50.43 -68.20 18.58
C VAL A 5 -48.91 -67.83 18.59
N LEU A 6 -48.05 -68.82 18.45
CA LEU A 6 -46.60 -68.62 18.44
C LEU A 6 -46.16 -67.87 17.17
N ILE A 7 -46.72 -68.18 16.02
CA ILE A 7 -46.45 -67.52 14.74
C ILE A 7 -46.97 -66.09 14.78
N ILE A 8 -48.14 -65.83 15.32
CA ILE A 8 -48.69 -64.47 15.45
C ILE A 8 -47.80 -63.65 16.42
N GLY A 9 -47.37 -64.21 17.53
CA GLY A 9 -46.50 -63.58 18.46
C GLY A 9 -45.14 -63.15 17.87
N LEU A 10 -44.54 -64.06 17.05
CA LEU A 10 -43.29 -63.73 16.35
C LEU A 10 -43.49 -62.64 15.26
N ALA A 11 -44.62 -62.72 14.54
CA ALA A 11 -44.93 -61.68 13.54
C ALA A 11 -45.16 -60.32 14.14
N VAL A 12 -45.77 -60.22 15.30
CA VAL A 12 -45.96 -58.95 16.05
C VAL A 12 -44.65 -58.45 16.58
N MET A 13 -43.74 -59.27 17.07
CA MET A 13 -42.43 -58.88 17.49
C MET A 13 -41.56 -58.40 16.31
N ALA A 14 -41.63 -59.02 15.17
CA ALA A 14 -40.92 -58.63 13.97
C ALA A 14 -41.41 -57.26 13.43
N ALA A 15 -42.69 -56.93 13.58
CA ALA A 15 -43.26 -55.64 13.20
C ALA A 15 -42.99 -54.52 14.16
N SER A 16 -42.52 -54.82 15.41
CA SER A 16 -42.24 -53.80 16.40
C SER A 16 -40.83 -53.19 16.31
N TYR A 17 -39.98 -53.70 15.45
CA TYR A 17 -38.71 -53.07 15.13
C TYR A 17 -38.94 -51.92 14.13
N ALA A 18 -39.54 -50.83 14.60
CA ALA A 18 -39.57 -49.57 13.84
C ALA A 18 -38.16 -48.97 13.87
N TYR A 19 -37.46 -49.09 12.73
CA TYR A 19 -36.18 -48.43 12.56
C TYR A 19 -36.42 -46.94 12.25
N TRP A 20 -36.25 -46.09 13.26
CA TRP A 20 -36.32 -44.65 13.07
C TRP A 20 -35.00 -44.16 12.52
N THR A 21 -34.99 -43.69 11.29
CA THR A 21 -33.86 -42.98 10.69
C THR A 21 -34.23 -41.53 10.53
N GLU A 22 -33.41 -40.66 11.05
CA GLU A 22 -33.52 -39.22 10.85
C GLU A 22 -32.26 -38.75 10.13
N THR A 23 -32.43 -37.97 9.08
CA THR A 23 -31.32 -37.37 8.33
C THR A 23 -31.17 -35.93 8.77
N LEU A 24 -30.05 -35.62 9.44
CA LEU A 24 -29.67 -34.26 9.70
C LEU A 24 -28.86 -33.75 8.51
N SER A 25 -29.26 -32.64 7.93
CA SER A 25 -28.52 -31.93 6.90
C SER A 25 -27.99 -30.61 7.45
N VAL A 26 -26.71 -30.37 7.23
CA VAL A 26 -26.09 -29.07 7.51
C VAL A 26 -25.70 -28.47 6.17
N SER A 27 -26.23 -27.28 5.87
CA SER A 27 -25.80 -26.49 4.72
C SER A 27 -24.89 -25.36 5.19
N GLY A 28 -23.73 -25.23 4.56
CA GLY A 28 -22.79 -24.14 4.82
C GLY A 28 -22.54 -23.34 3.53
N SER A 29 -22.35 -22.04 3.67
CA SER A 29 -21.84 -21.19 2.60
C SER A 29 -20.49 -20.62 3.04
N VAL A 30 -19.54 -20.56 2.10
CA VAL A 30 -18.22 -19.95 2.33
C VAL A 30 -18.10 -18.78 1.37
N GLY A 31 -17.90 -17.57 1.92
CA GLY A 31 -17.53 -16.40 1.16
C GLY A 31 -16.01 -16.21 1.23
N THR A 32 -15.39 -15.87 0.11
CA THR A 32 -13.97 -15.48 0.06
C THR A 32 -13.85 -13.97 0.26
N GLY A 33 -12.79 -13.55 0.95
CA GLY A 33 -12.46 -12.14 1.09
C GLY A 33 -11.85 -11.56 -0.19
N ASN A 34 -11.88 -10.22 -0.30
CA ASN A 34 -11.22 -9.47 -1.36
C ASN A 34 -9.87 -8.94 -0.86
N LEU A 35 -8.82 -9.19 -1.65
CA LEU A 35 -7.49 -8.65 -1.43
C LEU A 35 -7.33 -7.41 -2.29
N ASP A 36 -7.19 -6.23 -1.67
CA ASP A 36 -6.99 -4.97 -2.36
C ASP A 36 -6.37 -3.93 -1.44
N ALA A 37 -5.44 -3.11 -1.98
CA ALA A 37 -4.92 -1.93 -1.32
C ALA A 37 -4.56 -0.90 -2.38
N GLN A 38 -4.81 0.37 -2.12
CA GLN A 38 -4.70 1.47 -3.07
C GLN A 38 -3.98 2.65 -2.44
N PHE A 39 -3.39 3.49 -3.28
CA PHE A 39 -2.98 4.82 -2.84
C PHE A 39 -4.24 5.65 -2.54
N ALA A 40 -4.28 6.25 -1.35
CA ALA A 40 -5.42 7.04 -0.86
C ALA A 40 -5.12 8.53 -0.82
N ALA A 41 -3.84 8.90 -0.65
CA ALA A 41 -3.36 10.27 -0.70
C ALA A 41 -1.96 10.31 -1.30
N ALA A 42 -1.62 11.45 -1.92
CA ALA A 42 -0.30 11.73 -2.46
C ALA A 42 -0.04 13.24 -2.30
N PHE A 43 1.13 13.61 -1.80
CA PHE A 43 1.58 14.99 -1.65
C PHE A 43 3.12 15.03 -1.66
N THR A 44 3.67 16.21 -1.80
CA THR A 44 5.12 16.47 -1.68
C THR A 44 5.36 17.52 -0.62
N ASP A 45 6.57 17.61 -0.12
CA ASP A 45 7.04 18.70 0.79
C ASP A 45 7.22 20.02 0.06
N ASP A 46 7.13 20.02 -1.28
CA ASP A 46 7.17 21.21 -2.15
C ASP A 46 5.90 21.17 -3.02
N ASP A 47 4.97 22.10 -2.79
CA ASP A 47 3.65 22.11 -3.44
C ASP A 47 3.67 22.67 -4.87
N GLY A 48 4.83 23.06 -5.37
CA GLY A 48 5.00 23.58 -6.72
C GLY A 48 4.47 25.01 -6.93
N THR A 49 4.15 25.72 -5.86
CA THR A 49 3.76 27.13 -5.94
C THR A 49 4.86 28.01 -5.38
N VAL A 50 5.40 28.90 -6.22
CA VAL A 50 6.39 29.90 -5.83
C VAL A 50 5.75 30.91 -4.87
N ASN A 51 5.68 30.58 -3.59
CA ASN A 51 5.01 31.43 -2.59
C ASN A 51 5.84 31.75 -1.35
N ASN A 52 7.08 31.31 -1.28
CA ASN A 52 8.01 31.39 -0.15
C ASN A 52 7.52 30.72 1.16
N ALA A 53 6.48 29.90 1.10
CA ALA A 53 6.05 29.10 2.23
C ALA A 53 6.75 27.75 2.24
N ASP A 54 6.88 27.14 1.06
CA ASP A 54 7.55 25.87 0.85
C ASP A 54 8.82 26.13 0.05
N LYS A 55 9.96 26.01 0.70
CA LYS A 55 11.26 26.27 0.09
C LYS A 55 11.80 24.99 -0.52
N ASP A 56 12.62 25.11 -1.59
CA ASP A 56 13.27 23.99 -2.30
C ASP A 56 14.09 23.04 -1.39
N TYR A 57 14.23 23.35 -0.13
CA TYR A 57 14.93 22.56 0.90
C TYR A 57 14.02 22.13 2.04
N GLY A 58 12.76 21.90 1.78
CA GLY A 58 11.80 21.44 2.78
C GLY A 58 11.57 22.45 3.90
N ASP A 59 10.36 22.62 4.34
CA ASP A 59 10.08 23.31 5.58
C ASP A 59 10.63 22.46 6.74
N THR A 60 11.59 23.00 7.48
CA THR A 60 12.22 22.37 8.65
C THR A 60 11.24 22.16 9.82
N GLY A 61 9.96 22.19 9.59
CA GLY A 61 8.94 22.21 10.60
C GLY A 61 8.12 20.95 10.76
N ASN A 62 8.67 19.83 11.19
CA ASN A 62 7.99 18.65 11.76
C ASN A 62 7.78 17.41 10.88
N ASP A 63 8.33 17.30 9.69
CA ASP A 63 8.30 16.02 9.00
C ASP A 63 9.39 15.07 9.53
N PRO A 64 9.03 13.85 9.94
CA PRO A 64 9.93 12.97 10.68
C PRO A 64 11.08 12.37 9.85
N ALA A 65 11.14 12.64 8.55
CA ALA A 65 12.16 12.04 7.69
C ALA A 65 12.36 12.83 6.39
N GLU A 66 12.85 14.06 6.48
CA GLU A 66 13.26 14.80 5.30
C GLU A 66 14.47 14.15 4.65
N CYS A 67 14.41 13.97 3.34
CA CYS A 67 15.58 13.57 2.59
C CYS A 67 16.38 14.82 2.18
N GLY A 68 17.60 14.83 2.54
CA GLY A 68 18.51 15.93 2.21
C GLY A 68 19.45 16.22 3.36
N PRO A 69 20.50 16.98 3.11
CA PRO A 69 21.37 17.43 4.19
C PRO A 69 20.59 18.38 5.12
N SER A 70 20.74 18.21 6.42
CA SER A 70 20.15 19.11 7.39
C SER A 70 20.56 20.55 7.09
N SER A 71 19.64 21.49 7.25
CA SER A 71 19.84 22.93 6.99
C SER A 71 21.04 23.56 7.70
N GLU A 72 21.59 22.90 8.71
CA GLU A 72 22.77 23.35 9.44
C GLU A 72 24.09 23.00 8.72
N GLU A 73 24.09 21.98 7.85
CA GLU A 73 25.33 21.47 7.20
C GLU A 73 25.44 21.90 5.73
N ASP A 74 24.36 22.29 5.07
CA ASP A 74 24.38 22.71 3.67
C ASP A 74 24.49 24.23 3.52
N PRO A 75 25.58 24.75 2.92
CA PRO A 75 25.71 26.18 2.65
C PRO A 75 24.69 26.70 1.63
N ILE A 76 24.01 25.81 0.89
CA ILE A 76 22.99 26.16 -0.11
C ILE A 76 21.63 26.39 0.56
N ALA A 77 21.33 25.73 1.66
CA ALA A 77 20.12 25.94 2.46
C ALA A 77 19.95 27.40 3.00
N ARG A 78 20.92 28.27 2.74
CA ARG A 78 20.85 29.70 3.09
C ARG A 78 20.07 30.54 2.09
N TYR A 79 19.80 29.99 0.92
CA TYR A 79 19.12 30.75 -0.12
C TYR A 79 17.63 30.36 -0.06
N ASP A 80 16.84 31.22 0.54
CA ASP A 80 15.38 31.14 0.64
C ASP A 80 14.70 31.31 -0.73
N TYR A 81 15.10 30.53 -1.72
CA TYR A 81 14.48 30.56 -3.05
C TYR A 81 13.64 29.30 -3.25
N ASP A 82 12.46 29.53 -3.74
CA ASP A 82 11.53 28.55 -4.24
C ASP A 82 11.59 28.63 -5.78
N VAL A 83 12.27 27.69 -6.42
CA VAL A 83 12.56 27.68 -7.86
C VAL A 83 12.08 26.38 -8.51
N ALA A 84 12.39 25.25 -7.91
CA ALA A 84 11.92 23.95 -8.38
C ALA A 84 10.47 23.72 -7.95
N ALA A 85 9.84 22.73 -8.53
CA ALA A 85 8.52 22.31 -8.13
C ALA A 85 8.40 20.81 -8.21
N SER A 86 7.80 20.20 -7.20
CA SER A 86 7.49 18.78 -7.20
C SER A 86 5.98 18.55 -7.03
N SER A 87 5.52 17.42 -7.52
CA SER A 87 4.14 17.00 -7.31
C SER A 87 4.04 15.48 -7.28
N ALA A 88 3.14 14.98 -6.45
CA ALA A 88 2.77 13.59 -6.42
C ALA A 88 1.28 13.45 -6.75
N SER A 89 0.94 12.47 -7.58
CA SER A 89 -0.44 12.23 -8.00
C SER A 89 -0.73 10.74 -8.08
N ILE A 90 -1.98 10.37 -7.82
CA ILE A 90 -2.49 9.02 -8.01
C ILE A 90 -3.14 8.93 -9.37
N SER A 91 -2.89 7.86 -10.11
CA SER A 91 -3.54 7.64 -11.40
C SER A 91 -5.05 7.50 -11.22
N GLU A 92 -5.83 8.24 -12.02
CA GLU A 92 -7.31 8.14 -12.00
C GLU A 92 -7.79 6.81 -12.57
N ASP A 93 -7.03 6.22 -13.52
CA ASP A 93 -7.37 4.96 -14.17
C ASP A 93 -6.89 3.73 -13.38
N ASP A 94 -5.85 3.90 -12.56
CA ASP A 94 -5.25 2.81 -11.77
C ASP A 94 -4.77 3.33 -10.40
N PRO A 95 -5.57 3.22 -9.36
CA PRO A 95 -5.21 3.70 -8.02
C PRO A 95 -4.07 2.91 -7.34
N HIS A 96 -3.55 1.87 -8.00
CA HIS A 96 -2.35 1.15 -7.55
C HIS A 96 -1.05 1.77 -8.06
N THR A 97 -1.15 2.80 -8.91
CA THR A 97 -0.01 3.51 -9.47
C THR A 97 -0.04 4.98 -9.08
N ALA A 98 1.07 5.46 -8.53
CA ALA A 98 1.29 6.87 -8.27
C ALA A 98 2.45 7.40 -9.11
N THR A 99 2.40 8.69 -9.41
CA THR A 99 3.40 9.38 -10.25
C THR A 99 3.99 10.55 -9.47
N ILE A 100 5.31 10.67 -9.51
CA ILE A 100 6.06 11.82 -9.00
C ILE A 100 6.59 12.59 -10.19
N THR A 101 6.41 13.91 -10.18
CA THR A 101 6.93 14.83 -11.20
C THR A 101 7.75 15.91 -10.51
N VAL A 102 8.97 16.11 -11.02
CA VAL A 102 9.88 17.19 -10.58
C VAL A 102 10.13 18.07 -11.78
N SER A 103 9.86 19.37 -11.67
CA SER A 103 9.96 20.34 -12.74
C SER A 103 10.77 21.55 -12.32
N ASN A 104 11.36 22.24 -13.31
CA ASN A 104 12.22 23.41 -13.12
C ASN A 104 13.34 23.18 -12.08
N SER A 105 13.77 21.91 -11.98
CA SER A 105 14.75 21.48 -10.99
C SER A 105 16.18 21.92 -11.37
N TYR A 106 17.03 21.95 -10.37
CA TYR A 106 18.45 22.24 -10.51
C TYR A 106 19.28 21.18 -9.74
N PRO A 107 20.56 21.03 -10.05
CA PRO A 107 21.42 20.11 -9.31
C PRO A 107 21.42 20.36 -7.81
N SER A 108 21.32 19.29 -7.04
CA SER A 108 21.21 19.31 -5.58
C SER A 108 19.84 19.73 -5.03
N TYR A 109 18.79 19.78 -5.85
CA TYR A 109 17.42 19.87 -5.37
C TYR A 109 16.99 18.57 -4.72
N TYR A 110 16.31 18.65 -3.59
CA TYR A 110 15.73 17.54 -2.86
C TYR A 110 14.24 17.76 -2.65
N THR A 111 13.46 16.71 -2.71
CA THR A 111 12.05 16.71 -2.33
C THR A 111 11.64 15.33 -1.81
N THR A 112 10.68 15.28 -0.93
CA THR A 112 10.09 14.05 -0.42
C THR A 112 8.64 13.96 -0.89
N ALA A 113 8.31 12.87 -1.55
CA ALA A 113 6.93 12.56 -1.89
C ALA A 113 6.35 11.56 -0.87
N TRP A 114 5.17 11.86 -0.40
CA TRP A 114 4.45 11.08 0.60
C TRP A 114 3.19 10.46 0.01
N PHE A 115 2.95 9.22 0.38
CA PHE A 115 1.78 8.47 -0.06
C PHE A 115 1.14 7.75 1.10
N ASP A 116 -0.18 7.79 1.17
CA ASP A 116 -0.96 6.93 2.05
C ASP A 116 -1.42 5.70 1.26
N ILE A 117 -1.05 4.51 1.73
CA ILE A 117 -1.50 3.22 1.18
C ILE A 117 -2.58 2.67 2.08
N LYS A 118 -3.78 2.50 1.56
CA LYS A 118 -4.94 2.03 2.32
C LYS A 118 -5.38 0.65 1.86
N ASN A 119 -5.66 -0.26 2.80
CA ASN A 119 -6.33 -1.51 2.50
C ASN A 119 -7.83 -1.26 2.24
N THR A 120 -8.25 -1.38 0.99
CA THR A 120 -9.64 -1.26 0.54
C THR A 120 -10.35 -2.60 0.39
N GLY A 121 -9.63 -3.69 0.64
CA GLY A 121 -10.16 -5.04 0.66
C GLY A 121 -10.89 -5.40 1.94
N THR A 122 -11.34 -6.65 2.02
CA THR A 122 -12.07 -7.19 3.17
C THR A 122 -11.25 -8.13 4.04
N ILE A 123 -10.01 -8.40 3.64
CA ILE A 123 -9.05 -9.23 4.39
C ILE A 123 -7.75 -8.47 4.60
N PRO A 124 -6.96 -8.81 5.63
CA PRO A 124 -5.66 -8.18 5.84
C PRO A 124 -4.72 -8.40 4.65
N VAL A 125 -4.01 -7.35 4.26
CA VAL A 125 -2.99 -7.36 3.20
C VAL A 125 -1.61 -7.12 3.81
N LYS A 126 -0.59 -7.74 3.22
CA LYS A 126 0.81 -7.47 3.51
C LYS A 126 1.40 -6.67 2.35
N ILE A 127 2.04 -5.56 2.65
CA ILE A 127 2.84 -4.83 1.66
C ILE A 127 4.14 -5.62 1.43
N SER A 128 4.26 -6.25 0.27
CA SER A 128 5.39 -7.14 -0.04
C SER A 128 6.59 -6.36 -0.56
N LYS A 129 6.35 -5.34 -1.36
CA LYS A 129 7.41 -4.56 -2.00
C LYS A 129 6.90 -3.21 -2.48
N VAL A 130 7.75 -2.20 -2.40
CA VAL A 130 7.58 -0.93 -3.09
C VAL A 130 8.53 -0.91 -4.29
N ASN A 131 8.02 -0.57 -5.48
CA ASN A 131 8.81 -0.50 -6.70
C ASN A 131 8.84 0.95 -7.21
N LEU A 132 10.03 1.39 -7.58
CA LEU A 132 10.27 2.64 -8.29
C LEU A 132 10.46 2.30 -9.76
N VAL A 133 9.62 2.85 -10.63
CA VAL A 133 9.52 2.46 -12.04
C VAL A 133 9.88 3.66 -12.93
N ASP A 134 10.70 3.40 -13.95
CA ASP A 134 11.13 4.38 -14.94
C ASP A 134 11.84 5.62 -14.33
N VAL A 135 12.66 5.38 -13.29
CA VAL A 135 13.44 6.45 -12.65
C VAL A 135 14.51 6.95 -13.63
N PRO A 136 14.51 8.25 -13.97
CA PRO A 136 15.54 8.84 -14.82
C PRO A 136 16.94 8.77 -14.21
N ASP A 137 17.96 8.63 -15.06
CA ASP A 137 19.37 8.56 -14.63
C ASP A 137 19.85 9.83 -13.92
N GLU A 138 19.19 10.95 -14.14
CA GLU A 138 19.45 12.26 -13.54
C GLU A 138 18.95 12.35 -12.09
N LEU A 139 18.11 11.44 -11.68
CA LEU A 139 17.59 11.39 -10.32
C LEU A 139 18.30 10.30 -9.49
N SER A 140 18.41 10.56 -8.20
CA SER A 140 18.68 9.55 -7.16
C SER A 140 17.42 9.43 -6.34
N VAL A 141 16.78 8.27 -6.37
CA VAL A 141 15.51 8.05 -5.68
C VAL A 141 15.68 6.91 -4.68
N SER A 142 15.20 7.12 -3.47
CA SER A 142 15.21 6.11 -2.40
C SER A 142 13.93 6.17 -1.58
N ILE A 143 13.63 5.07 -0.89
CA ILE A 143 12.52 5.03 0.07
C ILE A 143 13.05 5.52 1.40
N VAL A 144 12.30 6.40 2.06
CA VAL A 144 12.60 6.91 3.40
C VAL A 144 12.48 5.76 4.39
N GLU A 145 13.54 5.47 5.16
CA GLU A 145 13.63 4.27 6.00
C GLU A 145 12.52 4.24 7.06
N GLU A 146 12.25 5.37 7.72
CA GLU A 146 11.24 5.52 8.75
C GLU A 146 9.80 5.44 8.22
N ALA A 147 9.62 5.66 6.93
CA ALA A 147 8.34 5.62 6.21
C ALA A 147 8.34 4.55 5.11
N ASN A 148 9.00 3.43 5.36
CA ASN A 148 8.99 2.26 4.47
C ASN A 148 7.96 1.24 4.96
N PRO A 149 6.81 1.10 4.29
CA PRO A 149 5.76 0.19 4.75
C PRO A 149 6.01 -1.28 4.36
N THR A 150 7.12 -1.59 3.71
CA THR A 150 7.44 -2.97 3.29
C THR A 150 7.44 -3.93 4.47
N GLY A 151 6.72 -5.02 4.37
CA GLY A 151 6.52 -6.00 5.43
C GLY A 151 5.35 -5.69 6.38
N THR A 152 4.77 -4.49 6.31
CA THR A 152 3.62 -4.11 7.13
C THR A 152 2.36 -4.88 6.72
N ILE A 153 1.59 -5.29 7.71
CA ILE A 153 0.27 -5.91 7.52
C ILE A 153 -0.79 -4.88 7.87
N LEU A 154 -1.67 -4.60 6.91
CA LEU A 154 -2.80 -3.68 7.08
C LEU A 154 -4.10 -4.47 7.19
N GLY A 155 -4.84 -4.31 8.28
CA GLY A 155 -6.23 -4.75 8.37
C GLY A 155 -7.14 -3.94 7.41
N PRO A 156 -8.37 -4.40 7.16
CA PRO A 156 -9.34 -3.63 6.36
C PRO A 156 -9.48 -2.19 6.87
N GLU A 157 -9.46 -1.21 5.96
CA GLU A 157 -9.53 0.23 6.20
C GLU A 157 -8.29 0.85 6.89
N GLU A 158 -7.28 0.06 7.26
CA GLU A 158 -6.03 0.57 7.81
C GLU A 158 -5.16 1.18 6.71
N THR A 159 -4.31 2.13 7.13
CA THR A 159 -3.42 2.89 6.25
C THR A 159 -1.98 2.80 6.75
N ALA A 160 -1.03 2.75 5.81
CA ALA A 160 0.39 2.94 6.07
C ALA A 160 0.93 4.08 5.20
N GLN A 161 1.89 4.83 5.72
CA GLN A 161 2.57 5.88 4.98
C GLN A 161 3.82 5.35 4.29
N LEU A 162 4.06 5.84 3.06
CA LEU A 162 5.27 5.63 2.27
C LEU A 162 5.91 6.98 1.98
N GLY A 163 7.19 7.14 2.30
CA GLY A 163 8.01 8.28 1.93
C GLY A 163 8.99 7.92 0.80
N VAL A 164 9.07 8.75 -0.22
CA VAL A 164 9.99 8.60 -1.35
C VAL A 164 10.84 9.87 -1.46
N CYS A 165 12.13 9.72 -1.20
CA CYS A 165 13.12 10.77 -1.33
C CYS A 165 13.59 10.88 -2.78
N VAL A 166 13.63 12.10 -3.31
CA VAL A 166 14.11 12.42 -4.66
C VAL A 166 15.22 13.45 -4.56
N HIS A 167 16.36 13.15 -5.17
CA HIS A 167 17.50 14.05 -5.28
C HIS A 167 17.90 14.23 -6.73
N VAL A 168 18.00 15.46 -7.19
CA VAL A 168 18.42 15.80 -8.53
C VAL A 168 19.95 15.85 -8.60
N LYS A 169 20.53 14.98 -9.46
CA LYS A 169 21.98 14.83 -9.61
C LYS A 169 22.61 15.97 -10.41
N PRO A 170 23.94 16.14 -10.30
CA PRO A 170 24.68 17.18 -11.03
C PRO A 170 24.63 17.09 -12.56
N ASN A 171 24.25 15.95 -13.12
CA ASN A 171 24.11 15.75 -14.57
C ASN A 171 22.70 16.08 -15.11
N ALA A 172 21.81 16.59 -14.28
CA ALA A 172 20.48 17.02 -14.70
C ALA A 172 20.55 18.21 -15.65
N GLU A 173 19.66 18.22 -16.63
CA GLU A 173 19.55 19.31 -17.59
C GLU A 173 18.78 20.48 -16.98
N GLU A 174 19.22 21.70 -17.27
CA GLU A 174 18.57 22.92 -16.80
C GLU A 174 17.14 23.06 -17.35
N GLY A 175 16.16 23.30 -16.49
CA GLY A 175 14.76 23.47 -16.86
C GLY A 175 14.06 22.20 -17.34
N ALA A 176 14.67 21.04 -17.13
CA ALA A 176 14.04 19.76 -17.44
C ALA A 176 12.90 19.41 -16.48
N THR A 177 12.01 18.55 -16.96
CA THR A 177 10.97 17.92 -16.13
C THR A 177 11.21 16.42 -16.07
N TYR A 178 11.25 15.87 -14.89
CA TYR A 178 11.46 14.44 -14.65
C TYR A 178 10.21 13.83 -14.04
N THR A 179 9.85 12.65 -14.53
CA THR A 179 8.67 11.92 -14.05
C THR A 179 9.01 10.44 -13.91
N PHE A 180 8.57 9.83 -12.83
CA PHE A 180 8.67 8.39 -12.60
C PHE A 180 7.46 7.91 -11.80
N SER A 181 7.30 6.60 -11.72
CA SER A 181 6.14 6.00 -11.06
C SER A 181 6.54 5.18 -9.85
N VAL A 182 5.60 5.09 -8.91
CA VAL A 182 5.68 4.25 -7.71
C VAL A 182 4.55 3.24 -7.76
N THR A 183 4.87 1.97 -7.55
CA THR A 183 3.88 0.89 -7.43
C THR A 183 4.13 0.07 -6.17
N VAL A 184 3.10 -0.55 -5.65
CA VAL A 184 3.15 -1.36 -4.44
C VAL A 184 2.63 -2.75 -4.72
N ASP A 185 3.47 -3.75 -4.47
CA ASP A 185 3.06 -5.14 -4.53
C ASP A 185 2.46 -5.55 -3.19
N ILE A 186 1.28 -6.11 -3.23
CA ILE A 186 0.57 -6.61 -2.05
C ILE A 186 0.40 -8.12 -2.12
N ALA A 187 0.36 -8.74 -0.97
CA ALA A 187 0.09 -10.17 -0.81
C ALA A 187 -0.90 -10.41 0.32
N GLN A 188 -1.48 -11.58 0.37
CA GLN A 188 -2.25 -12.01 1.52
C GLN A 188 -1.35 -12.02 2.77
N PHE A 189 -1.86 -11.57 3.91
CA PHE A 189 -1.12 -11.38 5.16
C PHE A 189 -0.28 -12.59 5.60
N ASN A 190 -0.67 -13.82 5.23
CA ASN A 190 0.02 -15.08 5.54
C ASN A 190 0.85 -15.64 4.37
N ALA A 191 1.06 -14.86 3.31
CA ALA A 191 1.94 -15.26 2.22
C ALA A 191 3.39 -15.36 2.73
N PRO A 192 4.17 -16.34 2.23
CA PRO A 192 5.60 -16.41 2.54
C PRO A 192 6.31 -15.13 2.09
N GLU A 193 7.44 -14.84 2.73
CA GLU A 193 8.31 -13.75 2.25
C GLU A 193 8.78 -14.08 0.81
N PRO A 194 8.82 -13.06 -0.09
CA PRO A 194 9.43 -13.26 -1.39
C PRO A 194 10.93 -13.60 -1.22
N GLU A 195 11.39 -14.58 -1.99
CA GLU A 195 12.81 -14.99 -2.02
C GLU A 195 13.69 -13.93 -2.70
#